data_e6d612e6ac9fbe2dcc16ebf3bb328742
#
_entry.id   e6d612e6ac9fbe2dcc16ebf3bb328742
#
_cell.length_a   1.000
_cell.length_b   1.000
_cell.length_c   1.000
_cell.angle_alpha   90.00
_cell.angle_beta   90.00
_cell.angle_gamma   90.00
#
_symmetry.space_group_name_H-M   'P 1'
#
loop_
_entity.id
_entity.type
_entity.pdbx_description
1 polymer ?
#
loop_
_entity_poly.entity_id
_entity_poly.type
_entity_poly.pdbx_seq_one_letter_code
_entity_poly.pdbx_strand_id
1 'polypeptide(L)'
;MANVFSDYAFLHNNLNLNRLDLGAYDSYFYDDANIKFNSINYKDVYEIYWTYGDSYYVSAFAGPSLNVSSGVITGGTVTGYLEGYWDGLAWKYSWGLQNISVDGAALIGAAKTAETEDDYLIFDAVILGADVFNLSQANDFAYGLAGDDTLNGYGGS
;
A
#
# COMPACT_ATOMS: atom_id res chain seq x y z
N MET A 1 -7.01 -3.73 -14.05
CA MET A 1 -6.02 -2.68 -14.31
C MET A 1 -5.76 -1.97 -13.00
N ALA A 2 -4.63 -2.25 -12.39
CA ALA A 2 -4.21 -1.55 -11.19
C ALA A 2 -3.65 -0.16 -11.56
N ASN A 3 -3.60 0.72 -10.57
CA ASN A 3 -3.00 2.03 -10.69
C ASN A 3 -1.97 2.18 -9.57
N VAL A 4 -0.71 2.26 -9.93
CA VAL A 4 0.41 2.56 -9.03
C VAL A 4 0.72 4.04 -9.14
N PHE A 5 0.87 4.73 -8.02
CA PHE A 5 1.26 6.14 -8.00
C PHE A 5 2.30 6.37 -6.91
N SER A 6 3.20 7.32 -7.15
CA SER A 6 4.22 7.69 -6.19
C SER A 6 4.62 9.14 -6.33
N ASP A 7 4.72 9.85 -5.20
CA ASP A 7 5.24 11.23 -5.13
C ASP A 7 6.74 11.26 -4.79
N TYR A 8 7.31 10.12 -4.39
CA TYR A 8 8.72 9.93 -4.04
C TYR A 8 9.29 8.73 -4.79
N ALA A 9 10.60 8.53 -4.72
CA ALA A 9 11.26 7.38 -5.34
C ALA A 9 10.56 6.06 -4.98
N PHE A 10 9.94 5.42 -5.96
CA PHE A 10 9.31 4.12 -5.82
C PHE A 10 10.33 3.02 -6.10
N LEU A 11 10.52 2.15 -5.13
CA LEU A 11 11.46 1.04 -5.23
C LEU A 11 10.69 -0.27 -5.03
N HIS A 12 10.24 -0.86 -6.10
CA HIS A 12 9.42 -2.08 -6.11
C HIS A 12 10.02 -3.21 -5.24
N ASN A 13 11.32 -3.42 -5.33
CA ASN A 13 12.01 -4.47 -4.56
C ASN A 13 12.15 -4.14 -3.06
N ASN A 14 11.80 -2.93 -2.64
CA ASN A 14 11.88 -2.52 -1.25
C ASN A 14 10.54 -2.59 -0.52
N LEU A 15 9.51 -3.14 -1.17
CA LEU A 15 8.24 -3.42 -0.52
C LEU A 15 8.49 -4.43 0.60
N ASN A 16 8.15 -4.04 1.82
CA ASN A 16 8.39 -4.82 3.01
C ASN A 16 7.27 -4.56 4.02
N LEU A 17 6.34 -5.50 4.10
CA LEU A 17 5.19 -5.44 4.99
C LEU A 17 5.56 -5.82 6.43
N ASN A 18 6.70 -6.46 6.67
CA ASN A 18 7.14 -6.84 8.03
C ASN A 18 7.28 -5.63 8.95
N ARG A 19 7.47 -4.44 8.38
CA ARG A 19 7.48 -3.16 9.12
C ARG A 19 6.17 -2.91 9.86
N LEU A 20 5.07 -3.42 9.35
CA LEU A 20 3.74 -3.26 9.93
C LEU A 20 3.56 -4.06 11.21
N ASP A 21 4.29 -5.16 11.38
CA ASP A 21 4.30 -5.96 12.60
C ASP A 21 5.39 -5.49 13.58
N LEU A 22 6.62 -5.30 13.09
CA LEU A 22 7.79 -4.99 13.92
C LEU A 22 7.85 -3.54 14.40
N GLY A 23 7.32 -2.60 13.63
CA GLY A 23 7.38 -1.17 13.91
C GLY A 23 6.04 -0.55 14.32
N ALA A 24 4.97 -1.31 14.29
CA ALA A 24 3.63 -0.81 14.59
C ALA A 24 3.50 -0.38 16.06
N TYR A 25 2.94 0.82 16.29
CA TYR A 25 2.68 1.32 17.63
C TYR A 25 1.20 1.66 17.85
N ASP A 26 0.40 1.81 16.77
CA ASP A 26 -1.04 2.09 16.83
C ASP A 26 -1.75 1.63 15.56
N SER A 27 -3.06 1.43 15.63
CA SER A 27 -3.90 1.12 14.48
C SER A 27 -5.32 1.64 14.66
N TYR A 28 -5.96 2.05 13.56
CA TYR A 28 -7.35 2.53 13.55
C TYR A 28 -8.14 1.85 12.44
N PHE A 29 -9.35 1.46 12.75
CA PHE A 29 -10.30 0.94 11.77
C PHE A 29 -11.47 1.92 11.60
N TYR A 30 -11.64 2.37 10.38
CA TYR A 30 -12.74 3.24 9.96
C TYR A 30 -13.74 2.38 9.19
N ASP A 31 -14.75 1.88 9.91
CA ASP A 31 -15.84 1.08 9.38
C ASP A 31 -16.93 1.99 8.80
N ASP A 32 -17.41 1.69 7.58
CA ASP A 32 -18.44 2.48 6.86
C ASP A 32 -18.12 3.99 6.73
N ALA A 33 -16.85 4.40 6.84
CA ALA A 33 -16.46 5.82 6.90
C ALA A 33 -16.48 6.52 5.54
N ASN A 34 -16.49 5.78 4.43
CA ASN A 34 -16.51 6.31 3.06
C ASN A 34 -15.40 7.34 2.79
N ILE A 35 -14.18 6.98 3.13
CA ILE A 35 -12.99 7.83 2.98
C ILE A 35 -12.62 7.93 1.50
N LYS A 36 -12.47 9.16 1.00
CA LYS A 36 -12.09 9.42 -0.38
C LYS A 36 -10.58 9.56 -0.52
N PHE A 37 -10.00 8.79 -1.43
CA PHE A 37 -8.60 8.90 -1.80
C PHE A 37 -8.42 8.82 -3.33
N ASN A 38 -7.67 9.75 -3.94
CA ASN A 38 -7.46 9.86 -5.39
C ASN A 38 -8.74 9.61 -6.21
N SER A 39 -9.84 10.27 -5.85
CA SER A 39 -11.15 10.15 -6.50
C SER A 39 -11.90 8.83 -6.28
N ILE A 40 -11.32 7.85 -5.59
CA ILE A 40 -11.98 6.60 -5.20
C ILE A 40 -12.50 6.72 -3.76
N ASN A 41 -13.75 6.32 -3.54
CA ASN A 41 -14.30 6.20 -2.20
C ASN A 41 -14.10 4.77 -1.70
N TYR A 42 -13.51 4.65 -0.52
CA TYR A 42 -13.36 3.40 0.20
C TYR A 42 -14.32 3.37 1.37
N LYS A 43 -15.12 2.33 1.44
CA LYS A 43 -16.10 2.16 2.51
C LYS A 43 -15.42 1.95 3.84
N ASP A 44 -14.45 1.04 3.86
CA ASP A 44 -13.67 0.69 5.03
C ASP A 44 -12.20 1.02 4.80
N VAL A 45 -11.55 1.57 5.83
CA VAL A 45 -10.12 1.85 5.83
C VAL A 45 -9.52 1.38 7.16
N TYR A 46 -8.45 0.61 7.08
CA TYR A 46 -7.67 0.19 8.23
C TYR A 46 -6.27 0.79 8.12
N GLU A 47 -5.87 1.57 9.10
CA GLU A 47 -4.58 2.24 9.17
C GLU A 47 -3.71 1.60 10.24
N ILE A 48 -2.43 1.38 9.90
CA ILE A 48 -1.38 0.98 10.82
C ILE A 48 -0.33 2.08 10.85
N TYR A 49 -0.02 2.55 12.04
CA TYR A 49 1.01 3.55 12.29
C TYR A 49 2.28 2.87 12.81
N TRP A 50 3.39 3.15 12.16
CA TRP A 50 4.67 2.50 12.45
C TRP A 50 5.84 3.48 12.39
N THR A 51 6.99 3.09 12.92
CA THR A 51 8.21 3.91 12.94
C THR A 51 9.37 3.18 12.27
N TYR A 52 10.24 3.96 11.63
CA TYR A 52 11.52 3.49 11.13
C TYR A 52 12.59 4.56 11.41
N GLY A 53 13.56 4.23 12.25
CA GLY A 53 14.44 5.25 12.83
C GLY A 53 13.65 6.28 13.61
N ASP A 54 13.90 7.55 13.35
CA ASP A 54 13.20 8.68 13.98
C ASP A 54 11.97 9.16 13.18
N SER A 55 11.56 8.42 12.16
CA SER A 55 10.47 8.81 11.26
C SER A 55 9.20 8.02 11.53
N TYR A 56 8.06 8.69 11.34
CA TYR A 56 6.72 8.12 11.53
C TYR A 56 6.06 7.90 10.18
N TYR A 57 5.42 6.73 10.04
CA TYR A 57 4.75 6.28 8.83
C TYR A 57 3.34 5.78 9.12
N VAL A 58 2.53 5.77 8.09
CA VAL A 58 1.20 5.14 8.09
C VAL A 58 1.05 4.28 6.85
N SER A 59 0.49 3.09 7.01
CA SER A 59 0.03 2.24 5.92
C SER A 59 -1.47 2.05 6.04
N ALA A 60 -2.21 2.36 4.98
CA ALA A 60 -3.66 2.25 4.93
C ALA A 60 -4.08 1.15 3.95
N PHE A 61 -4.89 0.22 4.43
CA PHE A 61 -5.55 -0.81 3.65
C PHE A 61 -7.01 -0.42 3.49
N ALA A 62 -7.46 -0.29 2.25
CA ALA A 62 -8.77 0.24 1.94
C ALA A 62 -9.59 -0.74 1.09
N GLY A 63 -10.88 -0.84 1.33
CA GLY A 63 -11.73 -1.78 0.61
C GLY A 63 -13.22 -1.54 0.78
N PRO A 64 -14.05 -2.33 0.06
CA PRO A 64 -15.50 -2.27 0.18
C PRO A 64 -16.03 -2.98 1.44
N SER A 65 -15.24 -3.90 2.00
CA SER A 65 -15.61 -4.68 3.19
C SER A 65 -14.35 -5.32 3.76
N LEU A 66 -13.88 -4.80 4.87
CA LEU A 66 -12.76 -5.35 5.64
C LEU A 66 -13.28 -5.98 6.93
N ASN A 67 -12.75 -7.14 7.28
CA ASN A 67 -13.01 -7.77 8.56
C ASN A 67 -11.85 -7.48 9.50
N VAL A 68 -12.11 -6.74 10.57
CA VAL A 68 -11.11 -6.41 11.58
C VAL A 68 -11.55 -6.98 12.93
N SER A 69 -10.66 -7.68 13.59
CA SER A 69 -10.90 -8.24 14.92
C SER A 69 -9.68 -8.04 15.81
N SER A 70 -9.91 -7.56 17.03
CA SER A 70 -8.83 -7.26 17.98
C SER A 70 -7.73 -6.35 17.40
N GLY A 71 -8.14 -5.38 16.58
CA GLY A 71 -7.20 -4.43 15.97
C GLY A 71 -6.32 -5.01 14.86
N VAL A 72 -6.74 -6.10 14.21
CA VAL A 72 -6.01 -6.74 13.10
C VAL A 72 -6.99 -7.10 11.99
N ILE A 73 -6.60 -6.93 10.73
CA ILE A 73 -7.36 -7.43 9.59
C ILE A 73 -7.36 -8.96 9.63
N THR A 74 -8.54 -9.56 9.59
CA THR A 74 -8.76 -11.01 9.61
C THR A 74 -9.36 -11.53 8.31
N GLY A 75 -9.67 -10.65 7.36
CA GLY A 75 -10.22 -10.97 6.05
C GLY A 75 -10.83 -9.76 5.36
N GLY A 76 -11.59 -10.04 4.33
CA GLY A 76 -12.17 -9.03 3.45
C GLY A 76 -11.27 -8.72 2.25
N THR A 77 -11.74 -7.85 1.36
CA THR A 77 -11.02 -7.52 0.13
C THR A 77 -10.39 -6.14 0.23
N VAL A 78 -9.06 -6.08 0.11
CA VAL A 78 -8.30 -4.84 -0.04
C VAL A 78 -8.29 -4.47 -1.52
N THR A 79 -8.80 -3.29 -1.83
CA THR A 79 -8.84 -2.75 -3.20
C THR A 79 -7.96 -1.52 -3.38
N GLY A 80 -7.38 -1.02 -2.29
CA GLY A 80 -6.39 0.04 -2.25
C GLY A 80 -5.41 -0.14 -1.10
N TYR A 81 -4.15 0.17 -1.36
CA TYR A 81 -3.08 0.27 -0.38
C TYR A 81 -2.37 1.60 -0.53
N LEU A 82 -2.10 2.25 0.59
CA LEU A 82 -1.46 3.55 0.62
C LEU A 82 -0.42 3.58 1.72
N GLU A 83 0.70 4.21 1.44
CA GLU A 83 1.73 4.47 2.43
C GLU A 83 2.01 5.97 2.52
N GLY A 84 2.20 6.46 3.72
CA GLY A 84 2.47 7.85 3.99
C GLY A 84 3.45 8.03 5.14
N TYR A 85 3.87 9.27 5.32
CA TYR A 85 4.80 9.66 6.38
C TYR A 85 4.36 10.98 7.03
N TRP A 86 4.84 11.21 8.25
CA TRP A 86 4.66 12.47 8.95
C TRP A 86 5.79 13.44 8.60
N ASP A 87 5.46 14.61 8.03
CA ASP A 87 6.44 15.64 7.63
C ASP A 87 6.80 16.64 8.76
N GLY A 88 6.29 16.39 9.97
CA GLY A 88 6.40 17.28 11.12
C GLY A 88 5.19 18.21 11.31
N LEU A 89 4.31 18.32 10.33
CA LEU A 89 3.11 19.17 10.34
C LEU A 89 1.83 18.43 9.97
N ALA A 90 1.95 17.46 9.02
CA ALA A 90 0.81 16.71 8.51
C ALA A 90 1.24 15.36 7.96
N TRP A 91 0.29 14.42 7.84
CA TRP A 91 0.47 13.19 7.08
C TRP A 91 0.50 13.50 5.58
N LYS A 92 1.49 12.94 4.88
CA LYS A 92 1.66 13.00 3.42
C LYS A 92 1.69 11.59 2.87
N TYR A 93 1.00 11.36 1.78
CA TYR A 93 1.12 10.08 1.07
C TYR A 93 2.41 10.06 0.27
N SER A 94 3.07 8.92 0.26
CA SER A 94 4.31 8.70 -0.49
C SER A 94 4.08 7.90 -1.75
N TRP A 95 3.32 6.82 -1.65
CA TRP A 95 2.96 5.96 -2.77
C TRP A 95 1.71 5.14 -2.45
N GLY A 96 1.17 4.47 -3.47
CA GLY A 96 0.05 3.57 -3.27
C GLY A 96 -0.35 2.78 -4.51
N LEU A 97 -1.23 1.82 -4.27
CA LEU A 97 -1.85 0.95 -5.25
C LEU A 97 -3.37 1.10 -5.15
N GLN A 98 -4.04 1.24 -6.28
CA GLN A 98 -5.50 1.31 -6.36
C GLN A 98 -6.05 0.38 -7.44
N ASN A 99 -7.32 0.04 -7.34
CA ASN A 99 -7.99 -0.92 -8.25
C ASN A 99 -7.34 -2.31 -8.23
N ILE A 100 -6.81 -2.70 -7.10
CA ILE A 100 -6.29 -4.04 -6.83
C ILE A 100 -7.38 -4.93 -6.22
N SER A 101 -7.08 -6.19 -6.03
CA SER A 101 -7.96 -7.12 -5.28
C SER A 101 -7.09 -8.14 -4.57
N VAL A 102 -6.92 -7.95 -3.27
CA VAL A 102 -6.11 -8.82 -2.40
C VAL A 102 -6.93 -9.24 -1.19
N ASP A 103 -6.77 -10.48 -0.75
CA ASP A 103 -7.31 -10.93 0.52
C ASP A 103 -6.57 -10.25 1.68
N GLY A 104 -7.31 -9.56 2.55
CA GLY A 104 -6.73 -8.83 3.68
C GLY A 104 -6.02 -9.74 4.69
N ALA A 105 -6.49 -10.98 4.87
CA ALA A 105 -5.81 -11.94 5.75
C ALA A 105 -4.46 -12.39 5.15
N ALA A 106 -4.38 -12.54 3.83
CA ALA A 106 -3.13 -12.89 3.16
C ALA A 106 -2.08 -11.78 3.30
N LEU A 107 -2.48 -10.50 3.15
CA LEU A 107 -1.60 -9.35 3.38
C LEU A 107 -1.01 -9.32 4.79
N ILE A 108 -1.86 -9.48 5.80
CA ILE A 108 -1.41 -9.51 7.21
C ILE A 108 -0.61 -10.79 7.50
N GLY A 109 -0.92 -11.89 6.80
CA GLY A 109 -0.15 -13.13 6.88
C GLY A 109 1.30 -12.91 6.45
N ALA A 110 1.53 -12.29 5.29
CA ALA A 110 2.86 -11.94 4.80
C ALA A 110 3.59 -10.99 5.77
N ALA A 111 2.93 -9.92 6.22
CA ALA A 111 3.51 -8.97 7.17
C ALA A 111 4.05 -9.59 8.47
N LYS A 112 3.59 -10.78 8.83
CA LYS A 112 4.00 -11.51 10.05
C LYS A 112 5.10 -12.54 9.84
N THR A 113 5.49 -12.80 8.62
CA THR A 113 6.63 -13.69 8.35
C THR A 113 7.95 -12.92 8.52
N ALA A 114 9.07 -13.61 8.59
CA ALA A 114 10.39 -12.97 8.60
C ALA A 114 10.94 -12.76 7.18
N GLU A 115 10.31 -13.39 6.21
CA GLU A 115 10.67 -13.32 4.80
C GLU A 115 10.16 -11.99 4.22
N THR A 116 10.82 -11.47 3.21
CA THR A 116 10.38 -10.26 2.48
C THR A 116 9.93 -10.61 1.05
N GLU A 117 10.15 -11.84 0.63
CA GLU A 117 9.76 -12.29 -0.70
C GLU A 117 8.25 -12.40 -0.85
N ASP A 118 7.55 -12.89 0.15
CA ASP A 118 6.10 -12.98 0.17
C ASP A 118 5.41 -11.62 0.23
N ASP A 119 6.07 -10.60 0.76
CA ASP A 119 5.57 -9.23 0.80
C ASP A 119 5.38 -8.64 -0.60
N TYR A 120 6.44 -8.67 -1.43
CA TYR A 120 6.33 -8.11 -2.77
C TYR A 120 5.57 -9.04 -3.74
N LEU A 121 5.61 -10.36 -3.55
CA LEU A 121 4.85 -11.29 -4.39
C LEU A 121 3.34 -11.08 -4.31
N ILE A 122 2.81 -10.63 -3.17
CA ILE A 122 1.40 -10.26 -3.06
C ILE A 122 1.06 -9.07 -3.96
N PHE A 123 1.93 -8.08 -4.04
CA PHE A 123 1.74 -6.92 -4.93
C PHE A 123 1.99 -7.31 -6.39
N ASP A 124 2.98 -8.12 -6.67
CA ASP A 124 3.24 -8.65 -8.02
C ASP A 124 2.00 -9.35 -8.59
N ALA A 125 1.32 -10.14 -7.77
CA ALA A 125 0.12 -10.86 -8.18
C ALA A 125 -1.04 -9.96 -8.64
N VAL A 126 -1.10 -8.70 -8.19
CA VAL A 126 -2.18 -7.76 -8.55
C VAL A 126 -1.83 -6.83 -9.71
N ILE A 127 -0.57 -6.84 -10.15
CA ILE A 127 -0.08 -6.05 -11.29
C ILE A 127 0.38 -6.95 -12.45
N LEU A 128 -0.28 -8.11 -12.65
CA LEU A 128 -0.02 -9.03 -13.78
C LEU A 128 -0.82 -8.68 -15.04
N GLY A 129 -1.66 -7.66 -15.01
CA GLY A 129 -2.50 -7.25 -16.11
C GLY A 129 -1.96 -6.01 -16.82
N ALA A 130 -2.78 -5.38 -17.65
CA ALA A 130 -2.45 -4.07 -18.20
C ALA A 130 -2.63 -3.00 -17.12
N ASP A 131 -1.54 -2.38 -16.67
CA ASP A 131 -1.54 -1.51 -15.50
C ASP A 131 -0.94 -0.13 -15.80
N VAL A 132 -1.21 0.83 -14.90
CA VAL A 132 -0.71 2.20 -15.06
C VAL A 132 0.14 2.56 -13.85
N PHE A 133 1.38 2.96 -14.12
CA PHE A 133 2.34 3.44 -13.16
C PHE A 133 2.54 4.94 -13.36
N ASN A 134 2.10 5.75 -12.42
CA ASN A 134 2.38 7.17 -12.35
C ASN A 134 3.41 7.39 -11.24
N LEU A 135 4.67 7.33 -11.62
CA LEU A 135 5.81 7.35 -10.72
C LEU A 135 6.23 8.79 -10.39
N SER A 136 7.30 8.95 -9.64
CA SER A 136 7.76 10.25 -9.15
C SER A 136 8.65 11.00 -10.16
N GLN A 137 9.17 12.14 -9.74
CA GLN A 137 10.25 12.84 -10.44
C GLN A 137 11.65 12.40 -9.98
N ALA A 138 11.73 11.50 -9.01
CA ALA A 138 12.97 10.92 -8.52
C ALA A 138 13.34 9.67 -9.33
N ASN A 139 14.43 8.99 -8.95
CA ASN A 139 14.80 7.73 -9.56
C ASN A 139 13.90 6.61 -9.03
N ASP A 140 13.04 6.10 -9.89
CA ASP A 140 12.11 5.05 -9.59
C ASP A 140 12.60 3.69 -10.13
N PHE A 141 12.15 2.63 -9.48
CA PHE A 141 12.40 1.28 -9.93
C PHE A 141 11.09 0.49 -9.85
N ALA A 142 10.52 0.18 -11.00
CA ALA A 142 9.25 -0.54 -11.12
C ALA A 142 9.32 -1.61 -12.20
N TYR A 143 8.64 -2.71 -11.99
CA TYR A 143 8.39 -3.74 -12.99
C TYR A 143 6.94 -3.67 -13.46
N GLY A 144 6.71 -3.63 -14.77
CA GLY A 144 5.36 -3.81 -15.34
C GLY A 144 4.89 -5.26 -15.26
N LEU A 145 5.82 -6.22 -15.16
CA LEU A 145 5.57 -7.66 -15.18
C LEU A 145 4.90 -8.11 -16.48
N ALA A 146 3.65 -8.56 -16.44
CA ALA A 146 2.95 -9.09 -17.60
C ALA A 146 1.76 -8.21 -17.95
N GLY A 147 1.56 -7.96 -19.24
CA GLY A 147 0.47 -7.13 -19.75
C GLY A 147 0.98 -5.97 -20.60
N ASP A 148 0.05 -5.17 -21.08
CA ASP A 148 0.35 -3.94 -21.83
C ASP A 148 0.35 -2.76 -20.85
N ASP A 149 1.48 -2.52 -20.19
CA ASP A 149 1.59 -1.55 -19.12
C ASP A 149 1.96 -0.15 -19.62
N THR A 150 1.56 0.84 -18.84
CA THR A 150 1.94 2.24 -19.04
C THR A 150 2.78 2.72 -17.86
N LEU A 151 4.05 3.03 -18.08
CA LEU A 151 4.95 3.54 -17.06
C LEU A 151 5.31 5.01 -17.35
N ASN A 152 4.90 5.90 -16.44
CA ASN A 152 5.15 7.34 -16.51
C ASN A 152 6.16 7.70 -15.39
N GLY A 153 7.42 7.89 -15.75
CA GLY A 153 8.53 8.19 -14.81
C GLY A 153 8.79 9.68 -14.58
N TYR A 154 8.08 10.57 -15.24
CA TYR A 154 8.05 12.04 -15.13
C TYR A 154 9.38 12.81 -15.06
N GLY A 155 10.50 12.24 -14.75
CA GLY A 155 11.76 12.97 -14.73
C GLY A 155 12.93 12.28 -14.02
N GLY A 156 12.71 11.23 -13.33
CA GLY A 156 13.74 10.34 -12.79
C GLY A 156 14.38 9.44 -13.87
N SER A 157 15.35 8.64 -13.51
CA SER A 157 15.99 7.62 -14.36
C SER A 157 15.70 6.23 -13.81
#